data_19a0ee84abb33d87a9b84b65884f3680
#
_entry.id   19a0ee84abb33d87a9b84b65884f3680
#
_cell.length_a   1.000
_cell.length_b   1.000
_cell.length_c   1.000
_cell.angle_alpha   90.00
_cell.angle_beta   90.00
_cell.angle_gamma   90.00
#
_symmetry.space_group_name_H-M   'P 1'
#
loop_
_entity.id
_entity.type
_entity.pdbx_description
1 polymer ?
#
loop_
_entity_poly.entity_id
_entity_poly.type
_entity_poly.pdbx_seq_one_letter_code
_entity_poly.pdbx_strand_id
1 'polypeptide(L)'
;MDYEIHELNFIKDDYINFVTDCFNAKKRFDIFFPETSSTWGYSKYNIFSLTSGSKRFYTLYHEIRKLSRDYLKTNEPLWMQSWLNFHRMDEVLDWHDHSCCSAHGYVSINPMKTKTVFENFEVDNEIGKMYIGKPYMKHKVEVLEEYSDTRITVAFDILNMSNYKELKEKFGHNINLSHIPI
;
A
#
# COMPACT_ATOMS: atom_id res chain seq x y z
N MET A 1 -0.26 -8.43 -19.16
CA MET A 1 -1.21 -8.83 -18.10
C MET A 1 -1.58 -7.55 -17.36
N ASP A 2 -2.85 -7.35 -17.02
CA ASP A 2 -3.26 -6.07 -16.41
C ASP A 2 -3.06 -6.03 -14.90
N TYR A 3 -2.88 -7.20 -14.29
CA TYR A 3 -2.56 -7.35 -12.88
C TYR A 3 -1.87 -8.68 -12.57
N GLU A 4 -1.25 -8.77 -11.40
CA GLU A 4 -0.68 -9.99 -10.81
C GLU A 4 -1.08 -10.09 -9.34
N ILE A 5 -1.17 -11.32 -8.83
CA ILE A 5 -1.42 -11.64 -7.43
C ILE A 5 -0.27 -12.52 -6.93
N HIS A 6 0.30 -12.17 -5.78
CA HIS A 6 1.41 -12.88 -5.16
C HIS A 6 1.08 -13.26 -3.71
N GLU A 7 1.68 -14.35 -3.24
CA GLU A 7 1.59 -14.81 -1.85
C GLU A 7 2.92 -14.53 -1.13
N LEU A 8 2.90 -13.66 -0.15
CA LEU A 8 4.05 -13.30 0.68
C LEU A 8 4.02 -14.10 1.98
N ASN A 9 4.40 -15.38 1.93
CA ASN A 9 4.27 -16.32 3.05
C ASN A 9 5.00 -15.86 4.31
N PHE A 10 6.11 -15.12 4.19
CA PHE A 10 6.82 -14.58 5.35
C PHE A 10 5.98 -13.62 6.22
N ILE A 11 4.90 -13.05 5.69
CA ILE A 11 3.94 -12.25 6.46
C ILE A 11 3.03 -13.18 7.28
N LYS A 12 2.59 -14.31 6.71
CA LYS A 12 1.80 -15.33 7.43
C LYS A 12 2.61 -15.91 8.59
N ASP A 13 3.88 -16.22 8.35
CA ASP A 13 4.80 -16.84 9.32
C ASP A 13 5.11 -15.93 10.54
N ASP A 14 5.06 -14.61 10.35
CA ASP A 14 5.38 -13.63 11.41
C ASP A 14 4.25 -12.58 11.60
N TYR A 15 3.02 -13.00 11.39
CA TYR A 15 1.83 -12.16 11.32
C TYR A 15 1.66 -11.20 12.50
N ILE A 16 1.72 -11.72 13.74
CA ILE A 16 1.51 -10.91 14.95
C ILE A 16 2.50 -9.76 15.05
N ASN A 17 3.75 -10.03 14.67
CA ASN A 17 4.79 -9.00 14.71
C ASN A 17 4.65 -7.98 13.57
N PHE A 18 4.15 -8.40 12.37
CA PHE A 18 3.80 -7.46 11.31
C PHE A 18 2.71 -6.48 11.76
N VAL A 19 1.64 -7.00 12.35
CA VAL A 19 0.55 -6.19 12.91
C VAL A 19 1.08 -5.22 13.98
N THR A 20 1.95 -5.71 14.87
CA THR A 20 2.59 -4.90 15.93
C THR A 20 3.42 -3.76 15.31
N ASP A 21 4.23 -4.05 14.28
CA ASP A 21 5.03 -3.05 13.58
C ASP A 21 4.16 -1.99 12.89
N CYS A 22 3.01 -2.38 12.33
CA CYS A 22 2.03 -1.45 11.77
C CYS A 22 1.48 -0.48 12.82
N PHE A 23 1.05 -0.99 13.98
CA PHE A 23 0.57 -0.14 15.08
C PHE A 23 1.66 0.77 15.64
N ASN A 24 2.91 0.29 15.73
CA ASN A 24 4.04 1.12 16.16
C ASN A 24 4.34 2.24 15.15
N ALA A 25 4.25 1.95 13.85
CA ALA A 25 4.37 2.97 12.80
C ALA A 25 3.26 4.02 12.91
N LYS A 26 2.00 3.59 13.12
CA LYS A 26 0.88 4.49 13.34
C LYS A 26 1.10 5.41 14.53
N LYS A 27 1.51 4.87 15.68
CA LYS A 27 1.80 5.67 16.88
C LYS A 27 2.88 6.74 16.61
N ARG A 28 3.94 6.40 15.87
CA ARG A 28 4.98 7.38 15.49
C ARG A 28 4.44 8.46 14.57
N PHE A 29 3.62 8.08 13.61
CA PHE A 29 2.99 9.04 12.70
C PHE A 29 2.06 9.99 13.44
N ASP A 30 1.21 9.49 14.34
CA ASP A 30 0.24 10.27 15.10
C ASP A 30 0.90 11.35 16.00
N ILE A 31 2.17 11.17 16.39
CA ILE A 31 2.93 12.22 17.12
C ILE A 31 3.11 13.48 16.25
N PHE A 32 3.32 13.32 14.95
CA PHE A 32 3.56 14.43 14.03
C PHE A 32 2.29 14.91 13.32
N PHE A 33 1.30 14.03 13.20
CA PHE A 33 0.05 14.27 12.47
C PHE A 33 -1.16 13.76 13.25
N PRO A 34 -1.53 14.42 14.38
CA PRO A 34 -2.55 13.89 15.30
C PRO A 34 -3.98 13.86 14.74
N GLU A 35 -4.25 14.58 13.66
CA GLU A 35 -5.59 14.71 13.07
C GLU A 35 -5.70 13.98 11.74
N THR A 36 -5.32 12.71 11.69
CA THR A 36 -5.43 11.92 10.47
C THR A 36 -6.63 10.99 10.48
N SER A 37 -7.25 10.86 9.31
CA SER A 37 -8.27 9.84 9.06
C SER A 37 -7.64 8.43 9.06
N SER A 38 -8.47 7.42 9.13
CA SER A 38 -8.06 6.00 9.05
C SER A 38 -7.32 5.66 7.75
N THR A 39 -7.64 6.35 6.66
CA THR A 39 -6.85 6.36 5.42
C THR A 39 -5.96 7.58 5.44
N TRP A 40 -4.71 7.40 5.76
CA TRP A 40 -3.81 8.50 6.01
C TRP A 40 -3.57 9.40 4.81
N GLY A 41 -3.21 10.64 5.12
CA GLY A 41 -2.65 11.55 4.14
C GLY A 41 -1.39 10.95 3.51
N TYR A 42 -1.57 10.04 2.58
CA TYR A 42 -0.53 9.31 1.86
C TYR A 42 0.54 10.24 1.27
N SER A 43 0.21 11.51 1.04
CA SER A 43 1.14 12.51 0.55
C SER A 43 2.15 13.02 1.61
N LYS A 44 1.99 12.66 2.88
CA LYS A 44 2.78 13.21 3.99
C LYS A 44 3.97 12.35 4.39
N TYR A 45 4.01 11.06 4.03
CA TYR A 45 5.03 10.13 4.49
C TYR A 45 5.20 8.94 3.55
N ASN A 46 6.26 8.14 3.81
CA ASN A 46 6.42 6.81 3.26
C ASN A 46 6.55 5.81 4.40
N ILE A 47 5.77 4.72 4.37
CA ILE A 47 5.76 3.75 5.47
C ILE A 47 7.13 3.12 5.71
N PHE A 48 7.93 2.91 4.68
CA PHE A 48 9.25 2.31 4.81
C PHE A 48 10.25 3.24 5.50
N SER A 49 10.05 4.56 5.46
CA SER A 49 10.81 5.51 6.26
C SER A 49 10.46 5.41 7.76
N LEU A 50 9.17 5.27 8.08
CA LEU A 50 8.71 5.13 9.47
C LEU A 50 9.09 3.78 10.09
N THR A 51 9.25 2.75 9.27
CA THR A 51 9.54 1.37 9.68
C THR A 51 10.98 0.95 9.39
N SER A 52 11.89 1.90 9.13
CA SER A 52 13.28 1.63 8.72
C SER A 52 14.08 0.72 9.68
N GLY A 53 13.70 0.66 10.97
CA GLY A 53 14.28 -0.24 11.95
C GLY A 53 13.66 -1.64 12.00
N SER A 54 12.62 -1.92 11.22
CA SER A 54 11.96 -3.23 11.18
C SER A 54 12.55 -4.14 10.11
N LYS A 55 13.10 -5.29 10.49
CA LYS A 55 13.56 -6.33 9.54
C LYS A 55 12.40 -6.82 8.65
N ARG A 56 11.18 -6.89 9.16
CA ARG A 56 9.98 -7.33 8.43
C ARG A 56 9.65 -6.37 7.29
N PHE A 57 9.58 -5.08 7.61
CA PHE A 57 9.35 -4.04 6.61
C PHE A 57 10.51 -3.88 5.63
N TYR A 58 11.75 -4.14 6.06
CA TYR A 58 12.88 -4.25 5.15
C TYR A 58 12.66 -5.36 4.11
N THR A 59 12.28 -6.57 4.56
CA THR A 59 11.95 -7.68 3.65
C THR A 59 10.80 -7.34 2.72
N LEU A 60 9.71 -6.77 3.27
CA LEU A 60 8.54 -6.36 2.49
C LEU A 60 8.90 -5.32 1.42
N TYR A 61 9.72 -4.32 1.77
CA TYR A 61 10.21 -3.33 0.81
C TYR A 61 10.92 -3.98 -0.38
N HIS A 62 11.83 -4.92 -0.11
CA HIS A 62 12.59 -5.59 -1.17
C HIS A 62 11.72 -6.48 -2.05
N GLU A 63 10.71 -7.15 -1.48
CA GLU A 63 9.76 -7.94 -2.27
C GLU A 63 8.87 -7.06 -3.13
N ILE A 64 8.28 -5.99 -2.61
CA ILE A 64 7.49 -5.05 -3.41
C ILE A 64 8.34 -4.46 -4.53
N ARG A 65 9.56 -4.02 -4.23
CA ARG A 65 10.49 -3.50 -5.22
C ARG A 65 10.76 -4.49 -6.35
N LYS A 66 11.08 -5.74 -6.01
CA LYS A 66 11.35 -6.82 -6.97
C LYS A 66 10.12 -7.08 -7.84
N LEU A 67 8.98 -7.37 -7.22
CA LEU A 67 7.74 -7.70 -7.94
C LEU A 67 7.23 -6.54 -8.80
N SER A 68 7.41 -5.30 -8.35
CA SER A 68 7.06 -4.12 -9.16
C SER A 68 7.92 -3.99 -10.42
N ARG A 69 9.23 -4.26 -10.32
CA ARG A 69 10.12 -4.26 -11.49
C ARG A 69 9.81 -5.41 -12.45
N ASP A 70 9.52 -6.58 -11.92
CA ASP A 70 9.16 -7.75 -12.71
C ASP A 70 7.83 -7.52 -13.47
N TYR A 71 6.83 -6.93 -12.79
CA TYR A 71 5.53 -6.56 -13.37
C TYR A 71 5.67 -5.50 -14.47
N LEU A 72 6.40 -4.42 -14.22
CA LEU A 72 6.61 -3.32 -15.17
C LEU A 72 7.65 -3.66 -16.27
N LYS A 73 8.42 -4.75 -16.12
CA LYS A 73 9.46 -5.20 -17.03
C LYS A 73 10.46 -4.09 -17.38
N THR A 74 10.93 -3.36 -16.35
CA THR A 74 11.81 -2.20 -16.55
C THR A 74 12.97 -2.19 -15.56
N ASN A 75 14.14 -1.70 -16.05
CA ASN A 75 15.30 -1.36 -15.25
C ASN A 75 15.46 0.16 -15.06
N GLU A 76 14.55 0.96 -15.64
CA GLU A 76 14.54 2.40 -15.45
C GLU A 76 14.33 2.81 -13.98
N PRO A 77 14.77 4.02 -13.60
CA PRO A 77 14.50 4.54 -12.26
C PRO A 77 13.00 4.56 -11.96
N LEU A 78 12.65 4.01 -10.80
CA LEU A 78 11.30 4.01 -10.27
C LEU A 78 11.29 4.63 -8.88
N TRP A 79 10.16 5.20 -8.50
CA TRP A 79 9.86 5.68 -7.15
C TRP A 79 8.64 4.97 -6.61
N MET A 80 8.62 4.77 -5.31
CA MET A 80 7.48 4.19 -4.62
C MET A 80 6.98 5.18 -3.57
N GLN A 81 5.70 5.49 -3.64
CA GLN A 81 4.92 6.00 -2.52
C GLN A 81 4.26 4.83 -1.83
N SER A 82 4.27 4.79 -0.50
CA SER A 82 3.64 3.69 0.23
C SER A 82 3.15 4.15 1.59
N TRP A 83 1.96 3.68 1.98
CA TRP A 83 1.27 4.05 3.21
C TRP A 83 0.53 2.86 3.82
N LEU A 84 0.09 3.02 5.06
CA LEU A 84 -0.81 2.06 5.73
C LEU A 84 -2.24 2.56 5.68
N ASN A 85 -3.18 1.67 5.43
CA ASN A 85 -4.59 1.86 5.71
C ASN A 85 -4.94 1.14 7.00
N PHE A 86 -5.60 1.86 7.91
CA PHE A 86 -6.23 1.31 9.10
C PHE A 86 -7.72 1.60 9.00
N HIS A 87 -8.52 0.58 8.71
CA HIS A 87 -9.95 0.76 8.52
C HIS A 87 -10.75 -0.07 9.52
N ARG A 88 -11.68 0.58 10.20
CA ARG A 88 -12.80 -0.11 10.82
C ARG A 88 -13.77 -0.56 9.74
N MET A 89 -14.75 -1.36 10.11
CA MET A 89 -15.73 -1.93 9.18
C MET A 89 -16.48 -0.85 8.36
N ASP A 90 -16.78 0.29 8.97
CA ASP A 90 -17.49 1.44 8.37
C ASP A 90 -16.59 2.44 7.62
N GLU A 91 -15.30 2.20 7.57
CA GLU A 91 -14.30 3.12 6.97
C GLU A 91 -13.67 2.60 5.68
N VAL A 92 -14.14 1.48 5.15
CA VAL A 92 -13.57 0.89 3.91
C VAL A 92 -13.76 1.80 2.70
N LEU A 93 -12.79 1.75 1.79
CA LEU A 93 -12.77 2.61 0.60
C LEU A 93 -13.84 2.21 -0.40
N ASP A 94 -14.57 3.20 -0.90
CA ASP A 94 -15.46 3.08 -2.05
C ASP A 94 -14.69 3.12 -3.38
N TRP A 95 -15.39 3.05 -4.51
CA TRP A 95 -14.82 3.02 -5.86
C TRP A 95 -13.84 4.15 -6.12
N HIS A 96 -12.59 3.80 -6.41
CA HIS A 96 -11.51 4.73 -6.73
C HIS A 96 -10.48 4.10 -7.68
N ASP A 97 -9.59 4.91 -8.24
CA ASP A 97 -8.44 4.52 -9.05
C ASP A 97 -7.18 5.31 -8.63
N HIS A 98 -6.05 5.01 -9.29
CA HIS A 98 -4.75 5.59 -9.01
C HIS A 98 -4.15 6.23 -10.28
N SER A 99 -4.77 7.27 -10.80
CA SER A 99 -4.48 7.84 -12.13
C SER A 99 -3.09 8.42 -12.36
N CYS A 100 -2.29 8.65 -11.31
CA CYS A 100 -0.99 9.35 -11.41
C CYS A 100 0.23 8.45 -11.20
N CYS A 101 0.13 7.15 -11.42
CA CYS A 101 1.24 6.20 -11.25
C CYS A 101 1.38 5.25 -12.45
N SER A 102 2.45 4.47 -12.50
CA SER A 102 2.67 3.43 -13.52
C SER A 102 2.05 2.09 -13.15
N ALA A 103 1.98 1.82 -11.85
CA ALA A 103 1.29 0.68 -11.25
C ALA A 103 0.89 1.03 -9.83
N HIS A 104 -0.18 0.42 -9.35
CA HIS A 104 -0.57 0.49 -7.95
C HIS A 104 -0.73 -0.91 -7.37
N GLY A 105 -0.69 -1.01 -6.04
CA GLY A 105 -0.93 -2.29 -5.39
C GLY A 105 -1.14 -2.16 -3.89
N TYR A 106 -1.43 -3.30 -3.29
CA TYR A 106 -1.55 -3.40 -1.85
C TYR A 106 -1.09 -4.78 -1.36
N VAL A 107 -0.71 -4.83 -0.11
CA VAL A 107 -0.41 -6.07 0.63
C VAL A 107 -1.35 -6.15 1.83
N SER A 108 -2.07 -7.24 1.95
CA SER A 108 -2.97 -7.50 3.08
C SER A 108 -2.17 -7.97 4.30
N ILE A 109 -2.14 -7.16 5.35
CA ILE A 109 -1.49 -7.50 6.62
C ILE A 109 -2.52 -8.09 7.58
N ASN A 110 -3.61 -7.38 7.84
CA ASN A 110 -4.73 -7.86 8.63
C ASN A 110 -6.02 -7.67 7.80
N PRO A 111 -6.38 -8.63 6.95
CA PRO A 111 -7.42 -8.45 5.94
C PRO A 111 -8.83 -8.38 6.51
N MET A 112 -9.07 -8.88 7.71
CA MET A 112 -10.42 -9.14 8.21
C MET A 112 -11.20 -10.03 7.22
N LYS A 113 -12.49 -10.02 7.26
CA LYS A 113 -13.36 -10.70 6.29
C LYS A 113 -13.75 -9.74 5.19
N THR A 114 -12.78 -9.42 4.31
CA THR A 114 -12.98 -8.49 3.20
C THR A 114 -12.49 -9.05 1.87
N LYS A 115 -13.03 -8.51 0.78
CA LYS A 115 -12.48 -8.66 -0.56
C LYS A 115 -12.24 -7.31 -1.21
N THR A 116 -11.37 -7.25 -2.20
CA THR A 116 -11.22 -6.12 -3.11
C THR A 116 -11.96 -6.44 -4.39
N VAL A 117 -12.93 -5.62 -4.75
CA VAL A 117 -13.77 -5.77 -5.94
C VAL A 117 -13.28 -4.80 -7.00
N PHE A 118 -12.91 -5.32 -8.15
CA PHE A 118 -12.61 -4.59 -9.38
C PHE A 118 -13.80 -4.64 -10.34
N GLU A 119 -13.81 -3.85 -11.39
CA GLU A 119 -14.94 -3.84 -12.35
C GLU A 119 -15.21 -5.21 -13.00
N ASN A 120 -14.16 -6.05 -13.18
CA ASN A 120 -14.25 -7.30 -13.93
C ASN A 120 -13.80 -8.55 -13.16
N PHE A 121 -13.30 -8.42 -11.93
CA PHE A 121 -12.88 -9.52 -11.10
C PHE A 121 -12.85 -9.12 -9.61
N GLU A 122 -12.60 -10.09 -8.75
CA GLU A 122 -12.51 -9.91 -7.30
C GLU A 122 -11.25 -10.58 -6.75
N VAL A 123 -10.74 -10.07 -5.65
CA VAL A 123 -9.62 -10.63 -4.92
C VAL A 123 -10.01 -10.80 -3.45
N ASP A 124 -10.10 -12.05 -2.98
CA ASP A 124 -10.24 -12.32 -1.55
C ASP A 124 -9.00 -11.86 -0.82
N ASN A 125 -9.17 -10.98 0.18
CA ASN A 125 -8.07 -10.48 0.96
C ASN A 125 -7.66 -11.51 2.01
N GLU A 126 -6.43 -12.00 1.90
CA GLU A 126 -5.83 -12.95 2.83
C GLU A 126 -4.50 -12.40 3.37
N ILE A 127 -4.08 -12.87 4.55
CA ILE A 127 -2.80 -12.45 5.14
C ILE A 127 -1.66 -12.75 4.16
N GLY A 128 -0.84 -11.73 3.85
CA GLY A 128 0.29 -11.84 2.95
C GLY A 128 -0.08 -11.85 1.45
N LYS A 129 -1.36 -11.73 1.09
CA LYS A 129 -1.74 -11.58 -0.32
C LYS A 129 -1.40 -10.18 -0.80
N MET A 130 -0.67 -10.10 -1.91
CA MET A 130 -0.29 -8.87 -2.59
C MET A 130 -0.96 -8.81 -3.95
N TYR A 131 -1.58 -7.70 -4.26
CA TYR A 131 -2.04 -7.32 -5.60
C TYR A 131 -1.12 -6.24 -6.17
N ILE A 132 -0.82 -6.31 -7.46
CA ILE A 132 -0.23 -5.23 -8.26
C ILE A 132 -0.90 -5.18 -9.62
N GLY A 133 -1.27 -3.98 -10.08
CA GLY A 133 -2.00 -3.82 -11.35
C GLY A 133 -1.88 -2.44 -11.97
N LYS A 134 -2.57 -2.27 -13.09
CA LYS A 134 -2.62 -1.00 -13.84
C LYS A 134 -3.33 0.09 -13.01
N PRO A 135 -2.88 1.36 -13.11
CA PRO A 135 -3.38 2.44 -12.27
C PRO A 135 -4.86 2.78 -12.50
N TYR A 136 -5.38 2.56 -13.69
CA TYR A 136 -6.76 2.88 -14.05
C TYR A 136 -7.79 1.82 -13.63
N MET A 137 -7.36 0.73 -13.02
CA MET A 137 -8.26 -0.34 -12.57
C MET A 137 -9.03 0.11 -11.32
N LYS A 138 -10.26 0.57 -11.54
CA LYS A 138 -11.13 0.99 -10.44
C LYS A 138 -11.46 -0.18 -9.53
N HIS A 139 -11.42 0.10 -8.24
CA HIS A 139 -11.71 -0.90 -7.22
C HIS A 139 -12.30 -0.28 -5.95
N LYS A 140 -12.93 -1.14 -5.16
CA LYS A 140 -13.43 -0.85 -3.82
C LYS A 140 -13.12 -2.00 -2.87
N VAL A 141 -13.26 -1.77 -1.58
CA VAL A 141 -13.24 -2.83 -0.57
C VAL A 141 -14.66 -3.18 -0.15
N GLU A 142 -14.97 -4.46 -0.09
CA GLU A 142 -16.25 -4.97 0.35
C GLU A 142 -16.08 -5.83 1.61
N VAL A 143 -16.91 -5.59 2.60
CA VAL A 143 -16.96 -6.35 3.86
C VAL A 143 -17.87 -7.55 3.68
N LEU A 144 -17.34 -8.76 3.92
CA LEU A 144 -18.08 -10.02 3.78
C LEU A 144 -18.75 -10.45 5.08
N GLU A 145 -18.10 -10.19 6.21
CA GLU A 145 -18.61 -10.48 7.56
C GLU A 145 -18.24 -9.32 8.49
N GLU A 146 -19.10 -9.05 9.46
CA GLU A 146 -18.82 -8.02 10.47
C GLU A 146 -17.55 -8.32 11.27
N TYR A 147 -16.78 -7.28 11.56
CA TYR A 147 -15.59 -7.37 12.40
C TYR A 147 -15.48 -6.15 13.31
N SER A 148 -14.89 -6.35 14.50
CA SER A 148 -14.70 -5.29 15.51
C SER A 148 -13.26 -4.79 15.61
N ASP A 149 -12.33 -5.48 14.96
CA ASP A 149 -10.89 -5.14 14.92
C ASP A 149 -10.58 -4.20 13.74
N THR A 150 -9.32 -3.96 13.47
CA THR A 150 -8.86 -3.03 12.44
C THR A 150 -8.31 -3.79 11.23
N ARG A 151 -8.87 -3.55 10.06
CA ARG A 151 -8.29 -3.99 8.80
C ARG A 151 -7.02 -3.19 8.51
N ILE A 152 -5.93 -3.88 8.16
CA ILE A 152 -4.64 -3.26 7.88
C ILE A 152 -4.13 -3.71 6.51
N THR A 153 -3.80 -2.74 5.66
CA THR A 153 -3.09 -2.99 4.38
C THR A 153 -1.93 -2.01 4.21
N VAL A 154 -0.84 -2.49 3.62
CA VAL A 154 0.21 -1.63 3.05
C VAL A 154 -0.16 -1.37 1.60
N ALA A 155 -0.49 -0.13 1.26
CA ALA A 155 -0.76 0.29 -0.10
C ALA A 155 0.47 0.95 -0.72
N PHE A 156 0.61 0.90 -2.04
CA PHE A 156 1.72 1.53 -2.74
C PHE A 156 1.37 1.93 -4.17
N ASP A 157 1.98 3.04 -4.60
CA ASP A 157 1.98 3.52 -5.98
C ASP A 157 3.42 3.52 -6.50
N ILE A 158 3.61 3.01 -7.71
CA ILE A 158 4.90 2.97 -8.39
C ILE A 158 4.91 3.99 -9.52
N LEU A 159 5.90 4.87 -9.49
CA LEU A 159 6.06 5.96 -10.43
C LEU A 159 7.32 5.77 -11.27
N ASN A 160 7.20 6.01 -12.56
CA ASN A 160 8.36 6.22 -13.43
C ASN A 160 8.80 7.70 -13.41
N MET A 161 9.85 8.04 -14.13
CA MET A 161 10.36 9.41 -14.18
C MET A 161 9.32 10.43 -14.68
N SER A 162 8.46 10.06 -15.61
CA SER A 162 7.41 10.97 -16.13
C SER A 162 6.36 11.27 -15.07
N ASN A 163 5.82 10.24 -14.42
CA ASN A 163 4.86 10.40 -13.32
C ASN A 163 5.46 11.22 -12.17
N TYR A 164 6.72 10.94 -11.82
CA TYR A 164 7.41 11.66 -10.75
C TYR A 164 7.55 13.17 -11.06
N LYS A 165 7.90 13.52 -12.29
CA LYS A 165 8.00 14.93 -12.72
C LYS A 165 6.65 15.63 -12.68
N GLU A 166 5.59 14.99 -13.21
CA GLU A 166 4.22 15.51 -13.18
C GLU A 166 3.75 15.78 -11.74
N LEU A 167 3.93 14.83 -10.83
CA LEU A 167 3.57 15.01 -9.42
C LEU A 167 4.41 16.11 -8.75
N LYS A 168 5.69 16.22 -9.09
CA LYS A 168 6.57 17.28 -8.57
C LYS A 168 6.12 18.66 -9.01
N GLU A 169 5.68 18.82 -10.24
CA GLU A 169 5.12 20.07 -10.75
C GLU A 169 3.81 20.42 -10.03
N LYS A 170 2.95 19.41 -9.77
CA LYS A 170 1.66 19.62 -9.12
C LYS A 170 1.76 19.86 -7.61
N PHE A 171 2.63 19.16 -6.90
CA PHE A 171 2.71 19.18 -5.43
C PHE A 171 3.98 19.79 -4.85
N GLY A 172 4.90 20.26 -5.70
CA GLY A 172 6.15 20.89 -5.29
C GLY A 172 7.12 19.92 -4.59
N HIS A 173 7.93 20.47 -3.66
CA HIS A 173 8.98 19.69 -3.00
C HIS A 173 8.46 18.68 -1.97
N ASN A 174 7.20 18.74 -1.56
CA ASN A 174 6.63 17.80 -0.56
C ASN A 174 6.63 16.36 -1.04
N ILE A 175 6.62 16.12 -2.35
CA ILE A 175 6.73 14.78 -2.93
C ILE A 175 7.99 14.02 -2.47
N ASN A 176 9.08 14.72 -2.18
CA ASN A 176 10.34 14.10 -1.75
C ASN A 176 10.25 13.44 -0.36
N LEU A 177 9.24 13.78 0.44
CA LEU A 177 9.03 13.20 1.78
C LEU A 177 8.27 11.86 1.72
N SER A 178 7.51 11.65 0.67
CA SER A 178 6.61 10.48 0.53
C SER A 178 7.05 9.47 -0.53
N HIS A 179 7.97 9.85 -1.44
CA HIS A 179 8.42 8.99 -2.54
C HIS A 179 9.88 8.61 -2.35
N ILE A 180 10.16 7.31 -2.31
CA ILE A 180 11.52 6.77 -2.21
C ILE A 180 11.90 6.04 -3.50
N PRO A 181 13.17 6.12 -3.94
CA PRO A 181 13.63 5.35 -5.09
C PRO A 181 13.66 3.85 -4.80
N ILE A 182 13.30 3.05 -5.82
CA ILE A 182 13.28 1.59 -5.70
C ILE A 182 14.03 0.91 -6.85
#